data_03698f44a50b45fc418f34982ce43177
#
_entry.id   03698f44a50b45fc418f34982ce43177
#
_cell.length_a   1.000
_cell.length_b   1.000
_cell.length_c   1.000
_cell.angle_alpha   90.00
_cell.angle_beta   90.00
_cell.angle_gamma   90.00
#
_symmetry.space_group_name_H-M   'P 1'
#
loop_
_entity.id
_entity.type
_entity.pdbx_description
1 polymer ?
#
loop_
_entity_poly.entity_id
_entity_poly.type
_entity_poly.pdbx_seq_one_letter_code
_entity_poly.pdbx_strand_id
1 'polypeptide(L)'
;VLEEGFGDLRQIVAKRKSGVAGESGLIELNSHDLDAIAKTLERSSNEQLAKLEKHIVFLATTGNSAPFFGLLGTCWGVMSAFMNIGVTGTASLAVVAPGIAEALIATIVGLGAAIPAVIAYNWCNNKLRFILNDLNNFSLEFLSAVQKENEF
;
A
#
# COMPACT_ATOMS: atom_id res chain seq x y z
N VAL A 1 -4.86 -16.09 -1.14
CA VAL A 1 -3.81 -16.70 -0.30
C VAL A 1 -4.21 -18.10 0.12
N LEU A 2 -5.36 -18.28 0.80
CA LEU A 2 -5.82 -19.61 1.25
C LEU A 2 -6.13 -20.55 0.09
N GLU A 3 -6.84 -20.09 -0.94
CA GLU A 3 -7.18 -20.91 -2.11
C GLU A 3 -5.95 -21.30 -2.95
N GLU A 4 -4.99 -20.40 -3.08
CA GLU A 4 -3.73 -20.68 -3.80
C GLU A 4 -2.83 -21.63 -3.01
N GLY A 5 -2.70 -21.43 -1.69
CA GLY A 5 -1.95 -22.33 -0.81
C GLY A 5 -2.55 -23.73 -0.74
N PHE A 6 -3.89 -23.85 -0.69
CA PHE A 6 -4.57 -25.16 -0.78
C PHE A 6 -4.49 -25.78 -2.18
N GLY A 7 -4.43 -24.96 -3.24
CA GLY A 7 -4.24 -25.43 -4.61
C GLY A 7 -2.89 -26.11 -4.80
N ASP A 8 -1.84 -25.50 -4.29
CA ASP A 8 -0.47 -26.06 -4.36
C ASP A 8 -0.30 -27.28 -3.46
N LEU A 9 -0.87 -27.29 -2.25
CA LEU A 9 -0.94 -28.48 -1.42
C LEU A 9 -1.63 -29.65 -2.12
N ARG A 10 -2.76 -29.42 -2.78
CA ARG A 10 -3.45 -30.44 -3.58
C ARG A 10 -2.59 -30.93 -4.75
N GLN A 11 -1.85 -30.06 -5.41
CA GLN A 11 -0.95 -30.47 -6.51
C GLN A 11 0.23 -31.29 -6.02
N ILE A 12 0.87 -30.90 -4.90
CA ILE A 12 1.99 -31.63 -4.28
C ILE A 12 1.52 -33.00 -3.81
N VAL A 13 0.35 -33.06 -3.14
CA VAL A 13 -0.28 -34.32 -2.70
C VAL A 13 -0.70 -35.20 -3.89
N ALA A 14 -1.27 -34.62 -4.95
CA ALA A 14 -1.67 -35.35 -6.16
C ALA A 14 -0.46 -35.89 -6.94
N LYS A 15 0.63 -35.11 -7.03
CA LYS A 15 1.86 -35.51 -7.71
C LYS A 15 2.58 -36.64 -6.99
N ARG A 16 2.51 -36.70 -5.67
CA ARG A 16 3.03 -37.84 -4.88
C ARG A 16 2.12 -39.06 -4.92
N LYS A 17 0.79 -38.88 -4.91
CA LYS A 17 -0.15 -40.01 -5.11
C LYS A 17 0.04 -40.72 -6.46
N SER A 18 0.45 -40.00 -7.50
CA SER A 18 0.74 -40.60 -8.82
C SER A 18 2.12 -41.24 -8.92
N GLY A 19 3.03 -40.98 -7.99
CA GLY A 19 4.41 -41.51 -7.97
C GLY A 19 4.62 -42.71 -7.03
N VAL A 20 3.69 -42.98 -6.12
CA VAL A 20 3.75 -44.08 -5.15
C VAL A 20 2.45 -44.89 -5.25
N ALA A 21 2.36 -45.73 -6.23
CA ALA A 21 1.41 -46.85 -6.24
C ALA A 21 1.97 -47.97 -5.38
N GLY A 22 1.71 -47.96 -4.09
CA GLY A 22 2.04 -49.04 -3.19
C GLY A 22 2.36 -48.57 -1.77
N GLU A 23 1.46 -48.92 -0.86
CA GLU A 23 1.55 -48.94 0.60
C GLU A 23 1.26 -47.63 1.40
N SER A 24 0.21 -47.79 2.19
CA SER A 24 -0.09 -47.13 3.49
C SER A 24 0.04 -45.63 3.59
N GLY A 25 -1.01 -44.95 3.32
CA GLY A 25 -1.84 -44.01 4.10
C GLY A 25 -1.24 -42.70 4.68
N LEU A 26 0.03 -42.59 4.94
CA LEU A 26 0.61 -41.36 5.52
C LEU A 26 1.64 -40.79 4.55
N ILE A 27 1.37 -39.58 4.08
CA ILE A 27 2.31 -38.83 3.23
C ILE A 27 3.30 -38.16 4.18
N GLU A 28 4.48 -38.78 4.39
CA GLU A 28 5.59 -38.10 5.06
C GLU A 28 6.04 -36.91 4.22
N LEU A 29 5.70 -35.70 4.65
CA LEU A 29 6.19 -34.46 4.07
C LEU A 29 7.65 -34.28 4.46
N ASN A 30 8.54 -34.22 3.47
CA ASN A 30 9.95 -33.97 3.71
C ASN A 30 10.16 -32.50 4.08
N SER A 31 11.20 -32.18 4.85
CA SER A 31 11.59 -30.80 5.19
C SER A 31 11.64 -29.86 3.96
N HIS A 32 12.05 -30.40 2.82
CA HIS A 32 12.06 -29.67 1.54
C HIS A 32 10.64 -29.31 1.03
N ASP A 33 9.65 -30.16 1.29
CA ASP A 33 8.25 -29.91 0.89
C ASP A 33 7.63 -28.83 1.80
N LEU A 34 7.96 -28.85 3.09
CA LEU A 34 7.55 -27.81 4.05
C LEU A 34 8.13 -26.44 3.70
N ASP A 35 9.41 -26.38 3.31
CA ASP A 35 10.06 -25.16 2.85
C ASP A 35 9.43 -24.62 1.55
N ALA A 36 9.05 -25.51 0.63
CA ALA A 36 8.38 -25.11 -0.60
C ALA A 36 7.00 -24.49 -0.31
N ILE A 37 6.22 -25.09 0.60
CA ILE A 37 4.91 -24.58 1.03
C ILE A 37 5.09 -23.22 1.72
N ALA A 38 6.06 -23.08 2.62
CA ALA A 38 6.37 -21.82 3.31
C ALA A 38 6.66 -20.69 2.31
N LYS A 39 7.52 -20.94 1.33
CA LYS A 39 7.86 -19.96 0.28
C LYS A 39 6.67 -19.58 -0.58
N THR A 40 5.80 -20.54 -0.88
CA THR A 40 4.58 -20.26 -1.68
C THR A 40 3.60 -19.40 -0.89
N LEU A 41 3.39 -19.68 0.40
CA LEU A 41 2.55 -18.86 1.27
C LEU A 41 3.09 -17.43 1.41
N GLU A 42 4.40 -17.30 1.63
CA GLU A 42 5.07 -16.00 1.72
C GLU A 42 4.95 -15.21 0.41
N ARG A 43 5.20 -15.84 -0.72
CA ARG A 43 5.05 -15.22 -2.04
C ARG A 43 3.62 -14.75 -2.29
N SER A 44 2.63 -15.61 -2.03
CA SER A 44 1.22 -15.28 -2.21
C SER A 44 0.78 -14.12 -1.31
N SER A 45 1.25 -14.09 -0.06
CA SER A 45 1.01 -12.98 0.88
C SER A 45 1.59 -11.67 0.37
N ASN A 46 2.83 -11.70 -0.12
CA ASN A 46 3.51 -10.52 -0.67
C ASN A 46 2.84 -10.01 -1.96
N GLU A 47 2.36 -10.90 -2.84
CA GLU A 47 1.63 -10.52 -4.05
C GLU A 47 0.29 -9.82 -3.73
N GLN A 48 -0.46 -10.31 -2.73
CA GLN A 48 -1.70 -9.65 -2.29
C GLN A 48 -1.42 -8.29 -1.66
N LEU A 49 -0.34 -8.19 -0.86
CA LEU A 49 0.10 -6.94 -0.28
C LEU A 49 0.44 -5.90 -1.35
N ALA A 50 1.25 -6.27 -2.34
CA ALA A 50 1.66 -5.38 -3.42
C ALA A 50 0.44 -4.82 -4.20
N LYS A 51 -0.61 -5.63 -4.37
CA LYS A 51 -1.87 -5.17 -4.99
C LYS A 51 -2.59 -4.11 -4.14
N LEU A 52 -2.59 -4.26 -2.82
CA LEU A 52 -3.20 -3.30 -1.89
C LEU A 52 -2.37 -2.03 -1.78
N GLU A 53 -1.05 -2.14 -1.70
CA GLU A 53 -0.13 -0.99 -1.62
C GLU A 53 -0.22 -0.07 -2.83
N LYS A 54 -0.44 -0.62 -4.02
CA LYS A 54 -0.54 0.16 -5.26
C LYS A 54 -1.54 1.32 -5.18
N HIS A 55 -2.67 1.12 -4.51
CA HIS A 55 -3.71 2.15 -4.36
C HIS A 55 -3.37 3.17 -3.27
N ILE A 56 -2.58 2.76 -2.28
CA ILE A 56 -2.19 3.61 -1.15
C ILE A 56 -1.08 4.59 -1.56
N VAL A 57 -0.22 4.22 -2.51
CA VAL A 57 0.83 5.09 -3.05
C VAL A 57 0.26 6.39 -3.60
N PHE A 58 -0.94 6.36 -4.19
CA PHE A 58 -1.62 7.58 -4.66
C PHE A 58 -1.88 8.57 -3.51
N LEU A 59 -2.33 8.09 -2.35
CA LEU A 59 -2.55 8.92 -1.16
C LEU A 59 -1.24 9.55 -0.66
N ALA A 60 -0.16 8.76 -0.63
CA ALA A 60 1.16 9.27 -0.27
C ALA A 60 1.63 10.37 -1.22
N THR A 61 1.47 10.15 -2.52
CA THR A 61 1.84 11.13 -3.55
C THR A 61 1.03 12.40 -3.40
N THR A 62 -0.30 12.29 -3.24
CA THR A 62 -1.18 13.44 -3.04
C THR A 62 -0.82 14.21 -1.78
N GLY A 63 -0.61 13.51 -0.65
CA GLY A 63 -0.23 14.13 0.62
C GLY A 63 1.07 14.91 0.54
N ASN A 64 2.06 14.37 -0.19
CA ASN A 64 3.36 15.00 -0.35
C ASN A 64 3.37 16.13 -1.39
N SER A 65 2.64 16.00 -2.49
CA SER A 65 2.70 16.95 -3.61
C SER A 65 1.68 18.10 -3.52
N ALA A 66 0.49 17.85 -2.94
CA ALA A 66 -0.56 18.86 -2.89
C ALA A 66 -0.17 20.18 -2.19
N PRO A 67 0.64 20.20 -1.08
CA PRO A 67 1.11 21.43 -0.49
C PRO A 67 1.99 22.26 -1.45
N PHE A 68 2.78 21.59 -2.29
CA PHE A 68 3.63 22.28 -3.27
C PHE A 68 2.81 22.91 -4.40
N PHE A 69 1.69 22.29 -4.79
CA PHE A 69 0.74 22.93 -5.72
C PHE A 69 0.08 24.15 -5.07
N GLY A 70 -0.24 24.10 -3.78
CA GLY A 70 -0.71 25.25 -3.02
C GLY A 70 0.32 26.38 -2.98
N LEU A 71 1.59 26.05 -2.71
CA LEU A 71 2.70 27.01 -2.72
C LEU A 71 2.93 27.61 -4.12
N LEU A 72 2.85 26.80 -5.16
CA LEU A 72 2.94 27.29 -6.55
C LEU A 72 1.84 28.31 -6.83
N GLY A 73 0.61 28.05 -6.35
CA GLY A 73 -0.51 28.98 -6.48
C GLY A 73 -0.27 30.31 -5.76
N THR A 74 0.35 30.29 -4.56
CA THR A 74 0.72 31.57 -3.89
C THR A 74 1.79 32.34 -4.64
N CYS A 75 2.82 31.69 -5.14
CA CYS A 75 3.83 32.34 -5.96
C CYS A 75 3.21 32.99 -7.20
N TRP A 76 2.30 32.29 -7.87
CA TRP A 76 1.59 32.81 -9.02
C TRP A 76 0.69 33.99 -8.70
N GLY A 77 -0.14 33.91 -7.63
CA GLY A 77 -1.03 34.98 -7.23
C GLY A 77 -0.32 36.25 -6.79
N VAL A 78 0.79 36.10 -6.02
CA VAL A 78 1.61 37.24 -5.63
C VAL A 78 2.30 37.87 -6.84
N MET A 79 2.83 37.07 -7.76
CA MET A 79 3.40 37.54 -9.02
C MET A 79 2.38 38.33 -9.83
N SER A 80 1.16 37.83 -9.96
CA SER A 80 0.06 38.51 -10.65
C SER A 80 -0.27 39.84 -9.99
N ALA A 81 -0.30 39.90 -8.65
CA ALA A 81 -0.53 41.17 -7.94
C ALA A 81 0.54 42.23 -8.26
N PHE A 82 1.82 41.84 -8.31
CA PHE A 82 2.91 42.74 -8.69
C PHE A 82 2.84 43.16 -10.16
N MET A 83 2.44 42.29 -11.05
CA MET A 83 2.23 42.63 -12.47
C MET A 83 1.13 43.70 -12.62
N ASN A 84 0.04 43.59 -11.84
CA ASN A 84 -1.03 44.58 -11.82
C ASN A 84 -0.57 45.96 -11.33
N ILE A 85 0.33 46.02 -10.35
CA ILE A 85 0.97 47.30 -9.95
C ILE A 85 1.74 47.90 -11.12
N GLY A 86 2.50 47.09 -11.85
CA GLY A 86 3.26 47.55 -13.01
C GLY A 86 2.37 48.14 -14.12
N VAL A 87 1.23 47.52 -14.33
CA VAL A 87 0.26 48.00 -15.37
C VAL A 87 -0.50 49.26 -14.91
N THR A 88 -0.92 49.29 -13.64
CA THR A 88 -1.74 50.42 -13.12
C THR A 88 -0.90 51.63 -12.66
N GLY A 89 0.40 51.41 -12.43
CA GLY A 89 1.31 52.42 -11.90
C GLY A 89 1.05 52.81 -10.45
N THR A 90 0.14 52.11 -9.76
CA THR A 90 -0.26 52.42 -8.38
C THR A 90 -0.18 51.16 -7.49
N ALA A 91 0.49 51.30 -6.34
CA ALA A 91 0.60 50.24 -5.35
C ALA A 91 -0.50 50.34 -4.29
N SER A 92 -1.75 50.58 -4.69
CA SER A 92 -2.86 50.66 -3.75
C SER A 92 -3.30 49.27 -3.29
N LEU A 93 -3.83 49.18 -2.07
CA LEU A 93 -4.33 47.91 -1.50
C LEU A 93 -5.46 47.32 -2.38
N ALA A 94 -6.27 48.18 -2.99
CA ALA A 94 -7.34 47.75 -3.87
C ALA A 94 -6.84 47.01 -5.13
N VAL A 95 -5.63 47.33 -5.59
CA VAL A 95 -5.00 46.67 -6.76
C VAL A 95 -4.38 45.32 -6.40
N VAL A 96 -3.81 45.18 -5.20
CA VAL A 96 -3.08 43.94 -4.83
C VAL A 96 -3.90 42.93 -4.05
N ALA A 97 -4.93 43.38 -3.30
CA ALA A 97 -5.71 42.51 -2.43
C ALA A 97 -6.36 41.30 -3.16
N PRO A 98 -6.93 41.45 -4.36
CA PRO A 98 -7.53 40.31 -5.08
C PRO A 98 -6.51 39.22 -5.39
N GLY A 99 -5.31 39.56 -5.90
CA GLY A 99 -4.27 38.61 -6.23
C GLY A 99 -3.71 37.91 -5.01
N ILE A 100 -3.57 38.61 -3.88
CA ILE A 100 -3.15 38.00 -2.61
C ILE A 100 -4.23 37.06 -2.07
N ALA A 101 -5.51 37.44 -2.16
CA ALA A 101 -6.62 36.59 -1.74
C ALA A 101 -6.65 35.26 -2.54
N GLU A 102 -6.54 35.35 -3.87
CA GLU A 102 -6.47 34.18 -4.74
C GLU A 102 -5.26 33.28 -4.40
N ALA A 103 -4.11 33.89 -4.12
CA ALA A 103 -2.92 33.18 -3.68
C ALA A 103 -3.17 32.36 -2.41
N LEU A 104 -3.80 32.96 -1.40
CA LEU A 104 -4.11 32.30 -0.13
C LEU A 104 -5.14 31.17 -0.32
N ILE A 105 -6.14 31.35 -1.18
CA ILE A 105 -7.11 30.29 -1.50
C ILE A 105 -6.39 29.08 -2.10
N ALA A 106 -5.45 29.27 -3.01
CA ALA A 106 -4.68 28.17 -3.60
C ALA A 106 -3.97 27.35 -2.53
N THR A 107 -3.37 27.98 -1.52
CA THR A 107 -2.73 27.28 -0.41
C THR A 107 -3.73 26.52 0.45
N ILE A 108 -4.88 27.11 0.75
CA ILE A 108 -5.95 26.45 1.51
C ILE A 108 -6.40 25.17 0.78
N VAL A 109 -6.60 25.23 -0.53
CA VAL A 109 -6.98 24.07 -1.33
C VAL A 109 -5.90 22.99 -1.33
N GLY A 110 -4.63 23.40 -1.52
CA GLY A 110 -3.50 22.47 -1.47
C GLY A 110 -3.38 21.74 -0.13
N LEU A 111 -3.48 22.46 0.98
CA LEU A 111 -3.46 21.86 2.33
C LEU A 111 -4.74 21.06 2.61
N GLY A 112 -5.89 21.54 2.15
CA GLY A 112 -7.17 20.82 2.27
C GLY A 112 -7.18 19.46 1.59
N ALA A 113 -6.43 19.29 0.50
CA ALA A 113 -6.22 18.00 -0.16
C ALA A 113 -5.14 17.15 0.53
N ALA A 114 -4.04 17.77 0.97
CA ALA A 114 -2.91 17.07 1.57
C ALA A 114 -3.23 16.41 2.91
N ILE A 115 -3.91 17.15 3.81
CA ILE A 115 -4.16 16.69 5.19
C ILE A 115 -4.98 15.40 5.22
N PRO A 116 -6.15 15.30 4.54
CA PRO A 116 -6.91 14.06 4.51
C PRO A 116 -6.14 12.92 3.84
N ALA A 117 -5.37 13.21 2.79
CA ALA A 117 -4.57 12.22 2.08
C ALA A 117 -3.50 11.58 2.98
N VAL A 118 -2.78 12.39 3.78
CA VAL A 118 -1.78 11.90 4.75
C VAL A 118 -2.44 11.06 5.86
N ILE A 119 -3.57 11.52 6.39
CA ILE A 119 -4.30 10.79 7.42
C ILE A 119 -4.76 9.43 6.88
N ALA A 120 -5.37 9.41 5.71
CA ALA A 120 -5.83 8.19 5.06
C ALA A 120 -4.66 7.24 4.73
N TYR A 121 -3.54 7.76 4.23
CA TYR A 121 -2.33 7.00 3.98
C TYR A 121 -1.82 6.29 5.23
N ASN A 122 -1.67 7.03 6.33
CA ASN A 122 -1.17 6.47 7.59
C ASN A 122 -2.12 5.40 8.15
N TRP A 123 -3.43 5.65 8.08
CA TRP A 123 -4.43 4.68 8.51
C TRP A 123 -4.39 3.39 7.67
N CYS A 124 -4.36 3.50 6.35
CA CYS A 124 -4.26 2.36 5.45
C CYS A 124 -2.96 1.58 5.67
N ASN A 125 -1.83 2.27 5.82
CA ASN A 125 -0.52 1.64 6.02
C ASN A 125 -0.47 0.85 7.35
N ASN A 126 -1.06 1.40 8.42
CA ASN A 126 -1.19 0.67 9.68
C ASN A 126 -2.05 -0.58 9.52
N LYS A 127 -3.17 -0.51 8.81
CA LYS A 127 -4.02 -1.68 8.53
C LYS A 127 -3.30 -2.76 7.74
N LEU A 128 -2.51 -2.37 6.73
CA LEU A 128 -1.69 -3.31 5.96
C LEU A 128 -0.69 -4.06 6.84
N ARG A 129 -0.02 -3.35 7.76
CA ARG A 129 0.92 -3.99 8.69
C ARG A 129 0.24 -5.03 9.59
N PHE A 130 -0.98 -4.75 10.06
CA PHE A 130 -1.77 -5.72 10.83
C PHE A 130 -2.08 -6.97 10.00
N ILE A 131 -2.57 -6.77 8.77
CA ILE A 131 -2.90 -7.88 7.86
C ILE A 131 -1.66 -8.74 7.57
N LEU A 132 -0.49 -8.10 7.35
CA LEU A 132 0.76 -8.82 7.15
C LEU A 132 1.16 -9.67 8.35
N ASN A 133 1.10 -9.10 9.55
CA ASN A 133 1.43 -9.82 10.77
C ASN A 133 0.48 -11.00 10.97
N ASP A 134 -0.81 -10.82 10.73
CA ASP A 134 -1.80 -11.89 10.83
C ASP A 134 -1.55 -13.01 9.80
N LEU A 135 -1.20 -12.65 8.56
CA LEU A 135 -0.84 -13.62 7.52
C LEU A 135 0.44 -14.39 7.85
N ASN A 136 1.44 -13.70 8.38
CA ASN A 136 2.69 -14.34 8.81
C ASN A 136 2.47 -15.29 10.00
N ASN A 137 1.71 -14.85 10.99
CA ASN A 137 1.35 -15.69 12.14
C ASN A 137 0.56 -16.93 11.69
N PHE A 138 -0.41 -16.74 10.82
CA PHE A 138 -1.18 -17.85 10.24
C PHE A 138 -0.26 -18.83 9.47
N SER A 139 0.68 -18.32 8.68
CA SER A 139 1.61 -19.16 7.93
C SER A 139 2.49 -20.02 8.87
N LEU A 140 2.98 -19.43 9.96
CA LEU A 140 3.77 -20.12 10.98
C LEU A 140 2.95 -21.18 11.73
N GLU A 141 1.72 -20.83 12.10
CA GLU A 141 0.79 -21.76 12.79
C GLU A 141 0.42 -22.94 11.89
N PHE A 142 0.13 -22.67 10.63
CA PHE A 142 -0.15 -23.68 9.64
C PHE A 142 1.04 -24.65 9.44
N LEU A 143 2.26 -24.12 9.29
CA LEU A 143 3.45 -24.94 9.13
C LEU A 143 3.70 -25.80 10.38
N SER A 144 3.52 -25.23 11.58
CA SER A 144 3.68 -25.97 12.83
C SER A 144 2.65 -27.10 12.99
N ALA A 145 1.41 -26.87 12.56
CA ALA A 145 0.36 -27.88 12.57
C ALA A 145 0.67 -29.04 11.62
N VAL A 146 1.12 -28.73 10.41
CA VAL A 146 1.51 -29.72 9.40
C VAL A 146 2.73 -30.53 9.86
N GLN A 147 3.71 -29.89 10.50
CA GLN A 147 4.89 -30.57 11.03
C GLN A 147 4.54 -31.53 12.16
N LYS A 148 3.65 -31.10 13.06
CA LYS A 148 3.19 -31.93 14.19
C LYS A 148 2.42 -33.16 13.72
N GLU A 149 1.61 -33.05 12.66
CA GLU A 149 0.88 -34.18 12.10
C GLU A 149 1.79 -35.19 11.40
N ASN A 150 2.98 -34.75 10.99
CA ASN A 150 3.99 -35.59 10.34
C ASN A 150 4.90 -36.34 11.32
N GLU A 151 4.86 -36.00 12.62
CA GLU A 151 5.64 -36.68 13.69
C GLU A 151 4.88 -37.86 14.36
N PHE A 152 3.61 -38.09 14.02
CA PHE A 152 2.78 -39.20 14.49
C PHE A 152 2.49 -40.20 13.38
#